data_a483a8c8c2da207cbc2be54dc1e813da
#
_entry.id   a483a8c8c2da207cbc2be54dc1e813da
#
_cell.length_a   1.000
_cell.length_b   1.000
_cell.length_c   1.000
_cell.angle_alpha   90.00
_cell.angle_beta   90.00
_cell.angle_gamma   90.00
#
_symmetry.space_group_name_H-M   'P 1'
#
loop_
_entity.id
_entity.type
_entity.pdbx_description
1 polymer ?
#
loop_
_entity_poly.entity_id
_entity_poly.type
_entity_poly.pdbx_seq_one_letter_code
_entity_poly.pdbx_strand_id
1 'polypeptide(L)'
;MCSDHGDIFSLSHNKIKGKRLSNNGYLRVNLYKKCKQETALVHSVVARTFIGERPKGMQINHKDGDKTNNHVSNLEYVTSKENSSHAIRTGLFNPGGENNASSKLLESDVIEIQSMIDSKNFMHKQIADKYHVSSATISAIATGRIWGTVTNIEYCPKKRIKESA
;
A
#
# COMPACT_ATOMS: atom_id res chain seq x y z
N MET A 1 -28.76 2.56 -14.02
CA MET A 1 -28.61 1.20 -13.46
C MET A 1 -27.13 0.84 -13.45
N CYS A 2 -26.70 -0.02 -12.53
CA CYS A 2 -25.31 -0.48 -12.44
C CYS A 2 -25.30 -2.01 -12.41
N SER A 3 -24.39 -2.66 -13.16
CA SER A 3 -24.14 -4.10 -13.03
C SER A 3 -23.14 -4.37 -11.90
N ASP A 4 -23.07 -5.60 -11.46
CA ASP A 4 -22.11 -6.12 -10.50
C ASP A 4 -20.65 -6.09 -11.00
N HIS A 5 -20.43 -6.02 -12.32
CA HIS A 5 -19.15 -5.84 -12.99
C HIS A 5 -18.77 -4.37 -13.21
N GLY A 6 -19.60 -3.43 -12.77
CA GLY A 6 -19.35 -2.00 -12.90
C GLY A 6 -19.73 -1.40 -14.26
N ASP A 7 -20.59 -2.05 -15.05
CA ASP A 7 -21.17 -1.43 -16.22
C ASP A 7 -22.33 -0.53 -15.81
N ILE A 8 -22.32 0.71 -16.27
CA ILE A 8 -23.29 1.72 -15.90
C ILE A 8 -24.19 2.04 -17.08
N PHE A 9 -25.43 1.67 -16.97
CA PHE A 9 -26.43 1.87 -18.01
C PHE A 9 -27.22 3.16 -17.81
N SER A 10 -27.30 3.95 -18.85
CA SER A 10 -28.10 5.19 -18.88
C SER A 10 -29.48 4.89 -19.43
N LEU A 11 -30.49 5.01 -18.58
CA LEU A 11 -31.91 4.86 -19.00
C LEU A 11 -32.34 5.92 -20.02
N SER A 12 -31.90 7.17 -19.84
CA SER A 12 -32.27 8.28 -20.72
C SER A 12 -31.71 8.17 -22.15
N HIS A 13 -30.57 7.50 -22.30
CA HIS A 13 -29.89 7.34 -23.59
C HIS A 13 -29.86 5.89 -24.08
N ASN A 14 -30.48 4.98 -23.33
CA ASN A 14 -30.58 3.55 -23.64
C ASN A 14 -29.23 2.92 -24.04
N LYS A 15 -28.17 3.23 -23.30
CA LYS A 15 -26.82 2.75 -23.59
C LYS A 15 -25.92 2.63 -22.37
N ILE A 16 -24.90 1.78 -22.46
CA ILE A 16 -23.82 1.68 -21.48
C ILE A 16 -22.95 2.93 -21.55
N LYS A 17 -22.64 3.52 -20.41
CA LYS A 17 -21.77 4.69 -20.28
C LYS A 17 -20.30 4.29 -20.47
N GLY A 18 -19.57 5.07 -21.25
CA GLY A 18 -18.12 4.92 -21.38
C GLY A 18 -17.41 5.18 -20.06
N LYS A 19 -16.48 4.29 -19.72
CA LYS A 19 -15.57 4.42 -18.56
C LYS A 19 -14.25 5.01 -19.01
N ARG A 20 -13.61 5.85 -18.17
CA ARG A 20 -12.31 6.46 -18.43
C ARG A 20 -11.37 6.16 -17.28
N LEU A 21 -10.12 5.84 -17.58
CA LEU A 21 -9.07 5.67 -16.57
C LEU A 21 -8.68 7.05 -16.01
N SER A 22 -8.58 7.16 -14.68
CA SER A 22 -8.05 8.34 -14.01
C SER A 22 -6.53 8.23 -13.84
N ASN A 23 -5.83 9.34 -13.60
CA ASN A 23 -4.39 9.36 -13.35
C ASN A 23 -3.97 8.46 -12.17
N ASN A 24 -4.90 8.21 -11.23
CA ASN A 24 -4.67 7.35 -10.07
C ASN A 24 -4.99 5.85 -10.34
N GLY A 25 -5.26 5.49 -11.61
CA GLY A 25 -5.54 4.12 -12.03
C GLY A 25 -6.98 3.63 -11.79
N TYR A 26 -7.90 4.47 -11.31
CA TYR A 26 -9.30 4.09 -11.12
C TYR A 26 -10.16 4.38 -12.35
N LEU A 27 -11.13 3.51 -12.60
CA LEU A 27 -12.15 3.80 -13.61
C LEU A 27 -13.19 4.80 -13.08
N ARG A 28 -13.51 5.78 -13.90
CA ARG A 28 -14.53 6.80 -13.63
C ARG A 28 -15.54 6.90 -14.78
N VAL A 29 -16.73 7.37 -14.43
CA VAL A 29 -17.86 7.55 -15.33
C VAL A 29 -18.51 8.91 -15.09
N ASN A 30 -18.97 9.54 -16.15
CA ASN A 30 -19.72 10.79 -16.06
C ASN A 30 -21.23 10.47 -15.92
N LEU A 31 -21.79 10.89 -14.82
CA LEU A 31 -23.22 10.79 -14.52
C LEU A 31 -23.87 12.17 -14.68
N TYR A 32 -25.15 12.20 -14.95
CA TYR A 32 -25.94 13.44 -15.04
C TYR A 32 -27.04 13.37 -14.02
N LYS A 33 -27.11 14.35 -13.14
CA LYS A 33 -28.17 14.51 -12.15
C LYS A 33 -28.68 15.95 -12.19
N LYS A 34 -29.98 16.15 -12.38
CA LYS A 34 -30.61 17.49 -12.45
C LYS A 34 -29.83 18.43 -13.38
N CYS A 35 -29.55 18.01 -14.62
CA CYS A 35 -28.82 18.76 -15.65
C CYS A 35 -27.35 19.11 -15.28
N LYS A 36 -26.81 18.59 -14.16
CA LYS A 36 -25.41 18.76 -13.80
C LYS A 36 -24.65 17.45 -14.05
N GLN A 37 -23.45 17.60 -14.62
CA GLN A 37 -22.53 16.48 -14.79
C GLN A 37 -21.74 16.26 -13.49
N GLU A 38 -21.75 15.06 -13.00
CA GLU A 38 -20.93 14.60 -11.87
C GLU A 38 -20.05 13.45 -12.33
N THR A 39 -18.76 13.49 -11.97
CA THR A 39 -17.86 12.38 -12.22
C THR A 39 -17.82 11.48 -11.00
N ALA A 40 -18.12 10.20 -11.17
CA ALA A 40 -18.10 9.20 -10.13
C ALA A 40 -17.05 8.11 -10.41
N LEU A 41 -16.46 7.54 -9.35
CA LEU A 41 -15.62 6.36 -9.46
C LEU A 41 -16.50 5.12 -9.59
N VAL A 42 -16.17 4.24 -10.54
CA VAL A 42 -17.00 3.06 -10.85
C VAL A 42 -17.12 2.15 -9.62
N HIS A 43 -16.02 1.85 -8.93
CA HIS A 43 -16.03 1.04 -7.70
C HIS A 43 -16.95 1.64 -6.62
N SER A 44 -17.03 2.98 -6.52
CA SER A 44 -17.88 3.62 -5.54
C SER A 44 -19.36 3.45 -5.88
N VAL A 45 -19.70 3.46 -7.17
CA VAL A 45 -21.07 3.21 -7.63
C VAL A 45 -21.45 1.76 -7.37
N VAL A 46 -20.57 0.80 -7.72
CA VAL A 46 -20.82 -0.63 -7.50
C VAL A 46 -20.95 -0.93 -5.99
N ALA A 47 -19.97 -0.50 -5.18
CA ALA A 47 -19.98 -0.77 -3.76
C ALA A 47 -21.25 -0.22 -3.09
N ARG A 48 -21.64 1.01 -3.42
CA ARG A 48 -22.86 1.61 -2.89
C ARG A 48 -24.12 0.88 -3.32
N THR A 49 -24.15 0.36 -4.55
CA THR A 49 -25.34 -0.31 -5.09
C THR A 49 -25.54 -1.71 -4.51
N PHE A 50 -24.44 -2.46 -4.32
CA PHE A 50 -24.50 -3.90 -4.00
C PHE A 50 -24.04 -4.24 -2.58
N ILE A 51 -23.15 -3.45 -1.99
CA ILE A 51 -22.66 -3.67 -0.61
C ILE A 51 -23.45 -2.79 0.37
N GLY A 52 -23.83 -1.57 -0.07
CA GLY A 52 -24.53 -0.59 0.74
C GLY A 52 -23.76 0.71 0.93
N GLU A 53 -24.29 1.60 1.77
CA GLU A 53 -23.65 2.91 2.03
C GLU A 53 -22.31 2.70 2.76
N ARG A 54 -21.31 3.48 2.33
CA ARG A 54 -19.98 3.42 2.92
C ARG A 54 -19.97 3.92 4.37
N PRO A 55 -19.57 3.10 5.35
CA PRO A 55 -19.45 3.53 6.73
C PRO A 55 -18.44 4.70 6.87
N LYS A 56 -18.72 5.59 7.83
CA LYS A 56 -17.85 6.76 8.08
C LYS A 56 -16.43 6.32 8.40
N GLY A 57 -15.44 6.90 7.73
CA GLY A 57 -14.03 6.62 7.93
C GLY A 57 -13.50 5.38 7.21
N MET A 58 -14.35 4.61 6.54
CA MET A 58 -13.90 3.47 5.73
C MET A 58 -13.55 3.87 4.30
N GLN A 59 -12.70 3.06 3.68
CA GLN A 59 -12.26 3.16 2.29
C GLN A 59 -12.76 1.95 1.51
N ILE A 60 -12.82 2.05 0.18
CA ILE A 60 -13.07 0.90 -0.68
C ILE A 60 -11.72 0.31 -1.05
N ASN A 61 -11.55 -0.99 -0.79
CA ASN A 61 -10.40 -1.78 -1.18
C ASN A 61 -10.75 -2.70 -2.35
N HIS A 62 -9.79 -2.90 -3.27
CA HIS A 62 -9.82 -3.94 -4.29
C HIS A 62 -8.99 -5.12 -3.73
N LYS A 63 -9.63 -6.26 -3.47
CA LYS A 63 -9.00 -7.41 -2.82
C LYS A 63 -7.81 -7.97 -3.62
N ASP A 64 -7.89 -7.90 -4.94
CA ASP A 64 -6.81 -8.33 -5.86
C ASP A 64 -5.77 -7.24 -6.15
N GLY A 65 -6.00 -6.01 -5.65
CA GLY A 65 -5.16 -4.85 -5.91
C GLY A 65 -5.35 -4.19 -7.29
N ASP A 66 -6.13 -4.78 -8.19
CA ASP A 66 -6.44 -4.21 -9.50
C ASP A 66 -7.57 -3.18 -9.39
N LYS A 67 -7.21 -1.90 -9.50
CA LYS A 67 -8.13 -0.76 -9.44
C LYS A 67 -9.14 -0.71 -10.60
N THR A 68 -8.95 -1.52 -11.62
CA THR A 68 -9.84 -1.61 -12.79
C THR A 68 -10.85 -2.74 -12.66
N ASN A 69 -10.61 -3.73 -11.81
CA ASN A 69 -11.52 -4.82 -11.49
C ASN A 69 -12.58 -4.37 -10.47
N ASN A 70 -13.68 -3.83 -10.97
CA ASN A 70 -14.76 -3.29 -10.14
C ASN A 70 -15.90 -4.29 -9.91
N HIS A 71 -15.66 -5.60 -10.06
CA HIS A 71 -16.63 -6.62 -9.72
C HIS A 71 -16.96 -6.58 -8.21
N VAL A 72 -18.21 -6.71 -7.84
CA VAL A 72 -18.66 -6.56 -6.45
C VAL A 72 -17.96 -7.52 -5.48
N SER A 73 -17.65 -8.75 -5.90
CA SER A 73 -16.93 -9.72 -5.05
C SER A 73 -15.50 -9.30 -4.74
N ASN A 74 -14.91 -8.43 -5.58
CA ASN A 74 -13.56 -7.88 -5.41
C ASN A 74 -13.53 -6.62 -4.53
N LEU A 75 -14.67 -6.04 -4.21
CA LEU A 75 -14.77 -4.81 -3.44
C LEU A 75 -15.17 -5.08 -1.99
N GLU A 76 -14.59 -4.30 -1.09
CA GLU A 76 -14.92 -4.32 0.33
C GLU A 76 -14.71 -2.96 0.99
N TYR A 77 -15.39 -2.71 2.11
CA TYR A 77 -15.13 -1.55 2.95
C TYR A 77 -14.14 -1.92 4.05
N VAL A 78 -13.05 -1.17 4.14
CA VAL A 78 -11.97 -1.40 5.11
C VAL A 78 -11.57 -0.09 5.79
N THR A 79 -10.99 -0.18 6.96
CA THR A 79 -10.33 0.97 7.60
C THR A 79 -9.05 1.35 6.85
N SER A 80 -8.55 2.57 7.04
CA SER A 80 -7.28 3.01 6.46
C SER A 80 -6.10 2.11 6.89
N LYS A 81 -6.11 1.61 8.14
CA LYS A 81 -5.08 0.69 8.66
C LYS A 81 -5.10 -0.65 7.94
N GLU A 82 -6.28 -1.25 7.77
CA GLU A 82 -6.44 -2.51 7.05
C GLU A 82 -6.02 -2.39 5.58
N ASN A 83 -6.42 -1.28 4.92
CA ASN A 83 -6.03 -1.01 3.54
C ASN A 83 -4.52 -0.91 3.37
N SER A 84 -3.84 -0.18 4.27
CA SER A 84 -2.37 -0.08 4.27
C SER A 84 -1.71 -1.44 4.54
N SER A 85 -2.23 -2.22 5.49
CA SER A 85 -1.72 -3.57 5.78
C SER A 85 -1.93 -4.52 4.60
N HIS A 86 -3.07 -4.42 3.91
CA HIS A 86 -3.34 -5.17 2.69
C HIS A 86 -2.34 -4.83 1.59
N ALA A 87 -2.09 -3.54 1.33
CA ALA A 87 -1.16 -3.07 0.31
C ALA A 87 0.29 -3.56 0.56
N ILE A 88 0.73 -3.58 1.84
CA ILE A 88 2.05 -4.11 2.22
C ILE A 88 2.10 -5.62 2.00
N ARG A 89 1.10 -6.37 2.49
CA ARG A 89 1.05 -7.85 2.40
C ARG A 89 1.01 -8.35 0.96
N THR A 90 0.33 -7.61 0.08
CA THR A 90 0.20 -7.96 -1.35
C THR A 90 1.33 -7.40 -2.21
N GLY A 91 2.31 -6.70 -1.62
CA GLY A 91 3.43 -6.11 -2.36
C GLY A 91 3.06 -4.88 -3.20
N LEU A 92 1.81 -4.39 -3.12
CA LEU A 92 1.36 -3.19 -3.82
C LEU A 92 2.01 -1.91 -3.27
N PHE A 93 2.48 -1.96 -2.05
CA PHE A 93 3.20 -0.87 -1.40
C PHE A 93 4.31 -1.44 -0.51
N ASN A 94 5.53 -1.04 -0.79
CA ASN A 94 6.68 -1.32 0.05
C ASN A 94 7.12 0.00 0.71
N PRO A 95 6.82 0.21 2.00
CA PRO A 95 7.21 1.44 2.71
C PRO A 95 8.68 1.43 3.13
N GLY A 96 9.38 0.32 2.93
CA GLY A 96 10.78 0.13 3.32
C GLY A 96 11.76 0.38 2.18
N GLY A 97 13.03 0.26 2.51
CA GLY A 97 14.10 0.35 1.54
C GLY A 97 14.23 1.73 0.91
N GLU A 98 14.75 1.77 -0.31
CA GLU A 98 14.94 3.00 -1.09
C GLU A 98 13.62 3.65 -1.55
N ASN A 99 12.49 2.92 -1.50
CA ASN A 99 11.16 3.47 -1.78
C ASN A 99 10.65 4.40 -0.67
N ASN A 100 11.30 4.42 0.48
CA ASN A 100 10.99 5.38 1.53
C ASN A 100 11.62 6.73 1.21
N ALA A 101 10.81 7.77 1.03
CA ALA A 101 11.27 9.13 0.74
C ALA A 101 12.25 9.70 1.79
N SER A 102 12.30 9.14 2.99
CA SER A 102 13.26 9.49 4.05
C SER A 102 14.49 8.58 4.07
N SER A 103 14.59 7.61 3.17
CA SER A 103 15.77 6.74 3.09
C SER A 103 16.97 7.51 2.57
N LYS A 104 18.09 7.38 3.29
CA LYS A 104 19.40 7.92 2.87
C LYS A 104 20.27 6.85 2.23
N LEU A 105 19.85 5.59 2.28
CA LEU A 105 20.59 4.43 1.81
C LEU A 105 19.90 3.84 0.59
N LEU A 106 20.69 3.41 -0.36
CA LEU A 106 20.28 2.56 -1.48
C LEU A 106 20.41 1.08 -1.09
N GLU A 107 19.80 0.20 -1.87
CA GLU A 107 19.95 -1.25 -1.66
C GLU A 107 21.42 -1.71 -1.77
N SER A 108 22.18 -1.12 -2.71
CA SER A 108 23.63 -1.36 -2.86
C SER A 108 24.42 -1.02 -1.60
N ASP A 109 24.10 0.11 -0.96
CA ASP A 109 24.75 0.54 0.28
C ASP A 109 24.48 -0.46 1.41
N VAL A 110 23.22 -0.96 1.47
CA VAL A 110 22.80 -1.90 2.50
C VAL A 110 23.50 -3.26 2.36
N ILE A 111 23.71 -3.74 1.13
CA ILE A 111 24.46 -4.97 0.86
C ILE A 111 25.93 -4.79 1.31
N GLU A 112 26.55 -3.64 1.00
CA GLU A 112 27.92 -3.35 1.44
C GLU A 112 28.01 -3.22 2.98
N ILE A 113 27.06 -2.51 3.61
CA ILE A 113 26.95 -2.41 5.07
C ILE A 113 26.85 -3.79 5.70
N GLN A 114 26.02 -4.68 5.15
CA GLN A 114 25.88 -6.05 5.67
C GLN A 114 27.20 -6.82 5.55
N SER A 115 27.89 -6.73 4.43
CA SER A 115 29.22 -7.34 4.25
C SER A 115 30.24 -6.82 5.28
N MET A 116 30.23 -5.51 5.58
CA MET A 116 31.09 -4.92 6.59
C MET A 116 30.76 -5.42 8.01
N ILE A 117 29.47 -5.60 8.34
CA ILE A 117 29.01 -6.16 9.61
C ILE A 117 29.48 -7.61 9.75
N ASP A 118 29.30 -8.42 8.71
CA ASP A 118 29.63 -9.85 8.71
C ASP A 118 31.14 -10.10 8.82
N SER A 119 31.95 -9.20 8.26
CA SER A 119 33.40 -9.24 8.37
C SER A 119 33.91 -9.06 9.81
N LYS A 120 33.11 -8.46 10.70
CA LYS A 120 33.43 -8.09 12.09
C LYS A 120 34.70 -7.19 12.27
N ASN A 121 35.16 -6.62 11.17
CA ASN A 121 36.34 -5.74 11.17
C ASN A 121 36.04 -4.30 11.52
N PHE A 122 34.76 -3.92 11.53
CA PHE A 122 34.30 -2.55 11.71
C PHE A 122 33.27 -2.46 12.85
N MET A 123 33.43 -1.44 13.68
CA MET A 123 32.37 -1.10 14.64
C MET A 123 31.18 -0.45 13.92
N HIS A 124 29.97 -0.64 14.44
CA HIS A 124 28.75 0.00 13.91
C HIS A 124 28.89 1.51 13.77
N LYS A 125 29.67 2.17 14.65
CA LYS A 125 29.94 3.61 14.59
C LYS A 125 30.74 3.97 13.34
N GLN A 126 31.78 3.23 13.01
CA GLN A 126 32.64 3.46 11.84
C GLN A 126 31.83 3.29 10.53
N ILE A 127 30.99 2.26 10.47
CA ILE A 127 30.09 2.05 9.34
C ILE A 127 29.08 3.20 9.24
N ALA A 128 28.50 3.62 10.35
CA ALA A 128 27.55 4.71 10.42
C ALA A 128 28.13 6.05 9.92
N ASP A 129 29.36 6.35 10.31
CA ASP A 129 30.08 7.55 9.89
C ASP A 129 30.34 7.54 8.37
N LYS A 130 30.73 6.38 7.80
CA LYS A 130 30.99 6.20 6.35
C LYS A 130 29.74 6.48 5.52
N TYR A 131 28.56 6.03 5.96
CA TYR A 131 27.28 6.17 5.21
C TYR A 131 26.42 7.33 5.69
N HIS A 132 26.93 8.19 6.58
CA HIS A 132 26.22 9.35 7.12
C HIS A 132 24.85 9.01 7.76
N VAL A 133 24.80 7.89 8.45
CA VAL A 133 23.62 7.43 9.20
C VAL A 133 23.92 7.24 10.68
N SER A 134 22.92 6.97 11.49
CA SER A 134 23.12 6.69 12.91
C SER A 134 23.60 5.25 13.15
N SER A 135 24.38 5.03 14.23
CA SER A 135 24.75 3.66 14.66
C SER A 135 23.51 2.81 14.97
N ALA A 136 22.39 3.42 15.37
CA ALA A 136 21.12 2.74 15.56
C ALA A 136 20.55 2.21 14.24
N THR A 137 20.77 2.92 13.12
CA THR A 137 20.39 2.46 11.78
C THR A 137 21.19 1.22 11.40
N ILE A 138 22.51 1.22 11.60
CA ILE A 138 23.37 0.06 11.34
C ILE A 138 22.96 -1.14 12.19
N SER A 139 22.66 -0.93 13.50
CA SER A 139 22.14 -1.98 14.38
C SER A 139 20.79 -2.52 13.93
N ALA A 140 19.93 -1.66 13.36
CA ALA A 140 18.64 -2.08 12.85
C ALA A 140 18.75 -2.90 11.55
N ILE A 141 19.75 -2.61 10.69
CA ILE A 141 20.09 -3.41 9.51
C ILE A 141 20.64 -4.77 9.97
N ALA A 142 21.63 -4.78 10.86
CA ALA A 142 22.24 -5.99 11.40
C ALA A 142 21.27 -6.99 12.03
N THR A 143 20.13 -6.49 12.53
CA THR A 143 19.07 -7.32 13.15
C THR A 143 17.90 -7.62 12.21
N GLY A 144 17.96 -7.20 10.96
CA GLY A 144 16.87 -7.36 9.99
C GLY A 144 15.61 -6.54 10.31
N ARG A 145 15.65 -5.63 11.30
CA ARG A 145 14.50 -4.78 11.67
C ARG A 145 14.11 -3.83 10.55
N ILE A 146 15.08 -3.33 9.81
CA ILE A 146 14.92 -2.58 8.57
C ILE A 146 15.77 -3.26 7.50
N TRP A 147 15.35 -3.18 6.25
CA TRP A 147 16.04 -3.78 5.10
C TRP A 147 16.18 -5.33 5.16
N GLY A 148 15.40 -6.01 6.01
CA GLY A 148 15.48 -7.46 6.17
C GLY A 148 15.25 -8.24 4.88
N THR A 149 14.43 -7.72 3.95
CA THR A 149 14.21 -8.30 2.62
C THR A 149 15.44 -8.24 1.72
N VAL A 150 16.30 -7.24 1.89
CA VAL A 150 17.54 -7.06 1.13
C VAL A 150 18.69 -7.87 1.74
N THR A 151 18.77 -7.89 3.07
CA THR A 151 19.82 -8.60 3.82
C THR A 151 19.52 -10.08 4.04
N ASN A 152 18.32 -10.55 3.69
CA ASN A 152 17.81 -11.90 3.99
C ASN A 152 17.85 -12.25 5.49
N ILE A 153 17.79 -11.25 6.37
CA ILE A 153 17.76 -11.44 7.81
C ILE A 153 16.33 -11.35 8.30
N GLU A 154 15.82 -12.44 8.90
CA GLU A 154 14.52 -12.46 9.52
C GLU A 154 14.57 -11.76 10.90
N TYR A 155 13.76 -10.70 11.04
CA TYR A 155 13.68 -9.98 12.30
C TYR A 155 12.94 -10.79 13.37
N CYS A 156 13.66 -11.20 14.41
CA CYS A 156 13.08 -11.80 15.59
C CYS A 156 13.00 -10.75 16.73
N PRO A 157 11.81 -10.23 17.06
CA PRO A 157 11.66 -9.27 18.15
C PRO A 157 11.95 -9.97 19.49
N LYS A 158 12.91 -9.44 20.26
CA LYS A 158 13.14 -9.92 21.63
C LYS A 158 11.86 -9.71 22.45
N LYS A 159 11.24 -10.78 22.94
CA LYS A 159 10.14 -10.70 23.91
C LYS A 159 10.67 -9.94 25.15
N ARG A 160 10.10 -8.78 25.47
CA ARG A 160 10.31 -8.16 26.77
C ARG A 160 9.67 -9.09 27.80
N ILE A 161 10.49 -9.84 28.52
CA ILE A 161 10.05 -10.50 29.74
C ILE A 161 9.78 -9.35 30.72
N LYS A 162 8.51 -9.07 30.99
CA LYS A 162 8.13 -8.24 32.14
C LYS A 162 8.40 -9.14 33.35
N GLU A 163 9.49 -8.90 34.05
CA GLU A 163 9.63 -9.40 35.40
C GLU A 163 8.51 -8.78 36.19
N SER A 164 7.55 -9.62 36.60
CA SER A 164 6.52 -9.25 37.57
C SER A 164 7.21 -9.17 38.94
N ALA A 165 7.31 -7.96 39.46
CA ALA A 165 7.61 -7.74 40.85
C ALA A 165 6.40 -8.05 41.73
#